data_768a810c0423537bb884d78eba7b13b8
#
_entry.id   768a810c0423537bb884d78eba7b13b8
#
_cell.length_a   1.000
_cell.length_b   1.000
_cell.length_c   1.000
_cell.angle_alpha   90.00
_cell.angle_beta   90.00
_cell.angle_gamma   90.00
#
_symmetry.space_group_name_H-M   'P 1'
#
loop_
_entity.id
_entity.type
_entity.pdbx_description
1 polymer ?
#
loop_
_entity_poly.entity_id
_entity_poly.type
_entity_poly.pdbx_seq_one_letter_code
_entity_poly.pdbx_strand_id
1 'polypeptide(L)'
;MEKIKVNQIVVVEGKYDAIKLDSIIDGLIIPVNGFSVFSDNEKKNLLKQLGEKNGIILVTDSDSAGFKIRNYVQNICRKAEIINVYIPPVTGKESRKQVPSKEGLLGVEGIDNTILKKCFYDAGISGNSTAAHKENMTYADLYELGLSGTSNATQNREKLAKHLNIPTKLSKKALLEVLNRMCTKNEIEKILNEKPVLFWDFHGTLTKPDNQWVDIALELADTMYPEMKIPHSEIKKNLSGKCLPWWTYPDRDTRHLRENDGWWKSCETEFTKMYISSGFEKEQAENMAPKIRPYVVDIKNHRLHDDALYVLKQLKERGYRSFILSNNFPELSHMIEEMGLNEYFETCAVSAQVGFAKPRKEIFEYARILAGNPDRCIMIGDNPSDDIKGAKACGFDTILVNNRHPDYSGEFCDYICKTLTDMLDVLK
;
A
#
# COMPACT_ATOMS: atom_id res chain seq x y z
N MET A 1 -15.37 -22.74 38.79
CA MET A 1 -16.28 -23.45 37.89
C MET A 1 -15.58 -23.59 36.53
N GLU A 2 -15.69 -24.75 35.92
CA GLU A 2 -15.12 -24.99 34.58
C GLU A 2 -15.83 -24.10 33.55
N LYS A 3 -15.03 -23.49 32.65
CA LYS A 3 -15.53 -22.64 31.56
C LYS A 3 -15.96 -23.50 30.38
N ILE A 4 -16.96 -23.05 29.63
CA ILE A 4 -17.37 -23.68 28.37
C ILE A 4 -16.34 -23.30 27.29
N LYS A 5 -15.63 -24.29 26.73
CA LYS A 5 -14.67 -24.05 25.64
C LYS A 5 -15.40 -23.93 24.32
N VAL A 6 -15.11 -22.86 23.58
CA VAL A 6 -15.72 -22.59 22.27
C VAL A 6 -14.69 -22.17 21.23
N ASN A 7 -14.87 -22.68 20.00
CA ASN A 7 -14.04 -22.35 18.84
C ASN A 7 -14.54 -21.11 18.13
N GLN A 8 -15.85 -20.94 18.09
CA GLN A 8 -16.51 -19.82 17.49
C GLN A 8 -16.14 -18.52 18.21
N ILE A 9 -16.22 -17.41 17.50
CA ILE A 9 -16.15 -16.11 18.17
C ILE A 9 -17.47 -15.83 18.87
N VAL A 10 -17.41 -15.39 20.11
CA VAL A 10 -18.60 -14.98 20.86
C VAL A 10 -18.80 -13.48 20.67
N VAL A 11 -19.88 -13.10 20.03
CA VAL A 11 -20.22 -11.70 19.77
C VAL A 11 -21.28 -11.25 20.74
N VAL A 12 -21.02 -10.15 21.45
CA VAL A 12 -21.89 -9.57 22.48
C VAL A 12 -22.15 -8.09 22.24
N GLU A 13 -23.21 -7.54 22.84
CA GLU A 13 -23.59 -6.16 22.65
C GLU A 13 -22.59 -5.18 23.24
N GLY A 14 -22.15 -5.37 24.48
CA GLY A 14 -21.35 -4.42 25.22
C GLY A 14 -20.15 -4.99 25.96
N LYS A 15 -19.34 -4.07 26.49
CA LYS A 15 -18.13 -4.40 27.27
C LYS A 15 -18.46 -5.21 28.53
N TYR A 16 -19.55 -4.90 29.18
CA TYR A 16 -19.93 -5.57 30.42
C TYR A 16 -20.44 -6.98 30.19
N ASP A 17 -21.16 -7.22 29.11
CA ASP A 17 -21.54 -8.55 28.67
C ASP A 17 -20.30 -9.41 28.38
N ALA A 18 -19.29 -8.82 27.72
CA ALA A 18 -18.01 -9.51 27.49
C ALA A 18 -17.31 -9.89 28.79
N ILE A 19 -17.27 -9.00 29.79
CA ILE A 19 -16.70 -9.28 31.10
C ILE A 19 -17.49 -10.41 31.83
N LYS A 20 -18.80 -10.36 31.74
CA LYS A 20 -19.67 -11.39 32.31
C LYS A 20 -19.41 -12.75 31.68
N LEU A 21 -19.43 -12.82 30.38
CA LEU A 21 -19.22 -14.07 29.65
C LEU A 21 -17.77 -14.58 29.75
N ASP A 22 -16.76 -13.74 29.90
CA ASP A 22 -15.38 -14.15 30.15
C ASP A 22 -15.24 -14.99 31.43
N SER A 23 -16.16 -14.86 32.39
CA SER A 23 -16.17 -15.68 33.62
C SER A 23 -16.62 -17.14 33.37
N ILE A 24 -17.36 -17.41 32.29
CA ILE A 24 -17.99 -18.71 32.02
C ILE A 24 -17.58 -19.32 30.67
N ILE A 25 -17.00 -18.55 29.78
CA ILE A 25 -16.58 -18.97 28.44
C ILE A 25 -15.05 -18.93 28.36
N ASP A 26 -14.48 -19.96 27.73
CA ASP A 26 -13.09 -20.02 27.29
C ASP A 26 -13.06 -19.90 25.76
N GLY A 27 -12.86 -18.68 25.26
CA GLY A 27 -12.92 -18.36 23.85
C GLY A 27 -12.77 -16.85 23.57
N LEU A 28 -12.73 -16.46 22.29
CA LEU A 28 -12.64 -15.05 21.88
C LEU A 28 -14.02 -14.38 21.99
N ILE A 29 -14.14 -13.39 22.86
CA ILE A 29 -15.37 -12.61 23.06
C ILE A 29 -15.17 -11.20 22.49
N ILE A 30 -16.01 -10.79 21.53
CA ILE A 30 -15.93 -9.50 20.83
C ILE A 30 -17.16 -8.67 21.15
N PRO A 31 -17.02 -7.57 21.91
CA PRO A 31 -18.11 -6.63 22.11
C PRO A 31 -18.26 -5.70 20.89
N VAL A 32 -19.49 -5.59 20.37
CA VAL A 32 -19.79 -4.70 19.25
C VAL A 32 -20.09 -3.25 19.67
N ASN A 33 -20.16 -2.99 20.97
CA ASN A 33 -20.43 -1.67 21.59
C ASN A 33 -21.70 -1.00 21.01
N GLY A 34 -22.80 -1.75 20.97
CA GLY A 34 -24.08 -1.27 20.49
C GLY A 34 -24.02 -0.81 19.02
N PHE A 35 -24.59 0.37 18.75
CA PHE A 35 -24.66 0.91 17.39
C PHE A 35 -23.32 1.40 16.80
N SER A 36 -22.24 1.50 17.59
CA SER A 36 -20.93 1.93 17.05
C SER A 36 -20.35 0.95 16.03
N VAL A 37 -20.75 -0.32 16.04
CA VAL A 37 -20.37 -1.33 15.05
C VAL A 37 -20.85 -0.95 13.62
N PHE A 38 -21.91 -0.16 13.50
CA PHE A 38 -22.44 0.25 12.20
C PHE A 38 -21.50 1.19 11.42
N SER A 39 -20.62 1.91 12.11
CA SER A 39 -19.67 2.86 11.51
C SER A 39 -18.21 2.38 11.52
N ASP A 40 -17.90 1.31 12.26
CA ASP A 40 -16.52 0.80 12.44
C ASP A 40 -16.20 -0.28 11.40
N ASN A 41 -15.55 0.12 10.31
CA ASN A 41 -15.19 -0.79 9.22
C ASN A 41 -14.13 -1.83 9.63
N GLU A 42 -13.23 -1.51 10.55
CA GLU A 42 -12.21 -2.46 11.04
C GLU A 42 -12.87 -3.61 11.81
N LYS A 43 -13.79 -3.29 12.70
CA LYS A 43 -14.56 -4.31 13.42
C LYS A 43 -15.42 -5.16 12.51
N LYS A 44 -16.07 -4.54 11.50
CA LYS A 44 -16.83 -5.29 10.50
C LYS A 44 -15.98 -6.33 9.77
N ASN A 45 -14.79 -5.92 9.33
CA ASN A 45 -13.87 -6.80 8.64
C ASN A 45 -13.38 -7.94 9.55
N LEU A 46 -13.02 -7.63 10.79
CA LEU A 46 -12.62 -8.64 11.77
C LEU A 46 -13.73 -9.67 12.02
N LEU A 47 -14.97 -9.21 12.23
CA LEU A 47 -16.12 -10.09 12.44
C LEU A 47 -16.37 -10.99 11.22
N LYS A 48 -16.25 -10.46 9.99
CA LYS A 48 -16.39 -11.27 8.77
C LYS A 48 -15.31 -12.32 8.67
N GLN A 49 -14.03 -11.94 8.78
CA GLN A 49 -12.91 -12.86 8.62
C GLN A 49 -12.92 -13.99 9.66
N LEU A 50 -13.09 -13.64 10.93
CA LEU A 50 -13.13 -14.63 12.00
C LEU A 50 -14.42 -15.42 11.99
N GLY A 51 -15.55 -14.81 11.69
CA GLY A 51 -16.84 -15.47 11.62
C GLY A 51 -16.91 -16.50 10.48
N GLU A 52 -16.42 -16.15 9.28
CA GLU A 52 -16.39 -17.07 8.14
C GLU A 52 -15.46 -18.27 8.40
N LYS A 53 -14.40 -18.08 9.19
CA LYS A 53 -13.43 -19.13 9.49
C LYS A 53 -13.83 -20.04 10.65
N ASN A 54 -14.38 -19.45 11.72
CA ASN A 54 -14.60 -20.16 12.98
C ASN A 54 -16.08 -20.32 13.35
N GLY A 55 -16.99 -19.64 12.66
CA GLY A 55 -18.37 -19.46 13.10
C GLY A 55 -18.54 -18.39 14.18
N ILE A 56 -19.78 -18.02 14.45
CA ILE A 56 -20.17 -16.99 15.42
C ILE A 56 -21.17 -17.56 16.40
N ILE A 57 -20.94 -17.35 17.71
CA ILE A 57 -21.95 -17.46 18.75
C ILE A 57 -22.41 -16.05 19.09
N LEU A 58 -23.66 -15.73 18.80
CA LEU A 58 -24.21 -14.38 18.97
C LEU A 58 -25.11 -14.31 20.18
N VAL A 59 -24.66 -13.55 21.19
CA VAL A 59 -25.34 -13.38 22.49
C VAL A 59 -25.67 -11.90 22.66
N THR A 60 -26.95 -11.54 22.64
CA THR A 60 -27.43 -10.19 22.85
C THR A 60 -28.61 -10.19 23.82
N ASP A 61 -28.90 -9.03 24.38
CA ASP A 61 -30.10 -8.84 25.20
C ASP A 61 -31.36 -9.22 24.43
N SER A 62 -32.39 -9.64 25.15
CA SER A 62 -33.71 -10.00 24.58
C SER A 62 -34.63 -8.78 24.42
N ASP A 63 -34.05 -7.64 24.05
CA ASP A 63 -34.75 -6.39 23.83
C ASP A 63 -34.66 -5.95 22.34
N SER A 64 -35.30 -4.84 22.01
CA SER A 64 -35.33 -4.33 20.65
C SER A 64 -33.97 -3.89 20.13
N ALA A 65 -33.04 -3.48 20.97
CA ALA A 65 -31.68 -3.10 20.60
C ALA A 65 -30.85 -4.34 20.26
N GLY A 66 -30.90 -5.38 21.10
CA GLY A 66 -30.24 -6.65 20.87
C GLY A 66 -30.69 -7.32 19.56
N PHE A 67 -31.99 -7.28 19.23
CA PHE A 67 -32.50 -7.79 17.97
C PHE A 67 -31.96 -7.03 16.75
N LYS A 68 -31.79 -5.71 16.83
CA LYS A 68 -31.20 -4.92 15.72
C LYS A 68 -29.73 -5.29 15.52
N ILE A 69 -28.97 -5.45 16.59
CA ILE A 69 -27.56 -5.86 16.54
C ILE A 69 -27.46 -7.26 15.93
N ARG A 70 -28.33 -8.18 16.36
CA ARG A 70 -28.41 -9.55 15.84
C ARG A 70 -28.64 -9.58 14.33
N ASN A 71 -29.64 -8.89 13.85
CA ASN A 71 -29.95 -8.76 12.43
C ASN A 71 -28.78 -8.14 11.64
N TYR A 72 -28.10 -7.16 12.23
CA TYR A 72 -26.97 -6.52 11.59
C TYR A 72 -25.79 -7.48 11.43
N VAL A 73 -25.38 -8.16 12.51
CA VAL A 73 -24.27 -9.14 12.47
C VAL A 73 -24.58 -10.25 11.46
N GLN A 74 -25.80 -10.79 11.45
CA GLN A 74 -26.22 -11.76 10.45
C GLN A 74 -26.10 -11.23 9.01
N ASN A 75 -26.46 -9.97 8.78
CA ASN A 75 -26.39 -9.36 7.46
C ASN A 75 -24.96 -9.14 6.97
N ILE A 76 -24.04 -8.76 7.83
CA ILE A 76 -22.62 -8.54 7.44
C ILE A 76 -21.82 -9.84 7.36
N CYS A 77 -22.19 -10.86 8.12
CA CYS A 77 -21.49 -12.15 8.20
C CYS A 77 -22.28 -13.29 7.53
N ARG A 78 -22.87 -13.05 6.37
CA ARG A 78 -23.77 -14.00 5.65
C ARG A 78 -23.15 -15.35 5.32
N LYS A 79 -21.82 -15.44 5.24
CA LYS A 79 -21.09 -16.69 4.95
C LYS A 79 -20.65 -17.42 6.22
N ALA A 80 -20.84 -16.82 7.40
CA ALA A 80 -20.50 -17.44 8.67
C ALA A 80 -21.64 -18.34 9.16
N GLU A 81 -21.29 -19.46 9.79
CA GLU A 81 -22.22 -20.23 10.60
C GLU A 81 -22.52 -19.45 11.89
N ILE A 82 -23.80 -19.09 12.14
CA ILE A 82 -24.18 -18.28 13.28
C ILE A 82 -25.12 -19.06 14.20
N ILE A 83 -24.65 -19.31 15.43
CA ILE A 83 -25.44 -19.87 16.53
C ILE A 83 -25.97 -18.72 17.38
N ASN A 84 -27.30 -18.61 17.47
CA ASN A 84 -27.90 -17.59 18.32
C ASN A 84 -28.17 -18.17 19.71
N VAL A 85 -27.60 -17.54 20.74
CA VAL A 85 -27.90 -17.80 22.15
C VAL A 85 -28.88 -16.76 22.64
N TYR A 86 -30.06 -17.20 23.08
CA TYR A 86 -31.09 -16.34 23.62
C TYR A 86 -31.11 -16.41 25.13
N ILE A 87 -31.06 -15.26 25.80
CA ILE A 87 -31.22 -15.17 27.24
C ILE A 87 -32.71 -15.04 27.61
N PRO A 88 -33.17 -15.65 28.70
CA PRO A 88 -34.57 -15.52 29.11
C PRO A 88 -34.89 -14.08 29.54
N PRO A 89 -36.11 -13.60 29.32
CA PRO A 89 -36.55 -12.29 29.77
C PRO A 89 -36.75 -12.31 31.30
N VAL A 90 -35.71 -11.94 32.03
CA VAL A 90 -35.76 -11.85 33.52
C VAL A 90 -36.01 -10.39 33.85
N THR A 91 -37.10 -10.11 34.60
CA THR A 91 -37.41 -8.78 35.09
C THR A 91 -36.43 -8.38 36.19
N GLY A 92 -35.93 -7.14 36.14
CA GLY A 92 -34.98 -6.66 37.13
C GLY A 92 -34.22 -5.41 36.66
N LYS A 93 -33.30 -4.99 37.52
CA LYS A 93 -32.41 -3.88 37.27
C LYS A 93 -30.96 -4.33 37.57
N GLU A 94 -30.06 -4.11 36.59
CA GLU A 94 -28.65 -4.37 36.83
C GLU A 94 -28.11 -3.46 37.93
N SER A 95 -27.28 -4.01 38.80
CA SER A 95 -26.73 -3.30 39.99
C SER A 95 -26.00 -2.01 39.66
N ARG A 96 -25.44 -1.93 38.43
CA ARG A 96 -24.70 -0.78 37.90
C ARG A 96 -25.61 0.37 37.45
N LYS A 97 -26.81 0.08 36.97
CA LYS A 97 -27.70 1.08 36.36
C LYS A 97 -28.52 1.78 37.47
N GLN A 98 -28.66 3.10 37.38
CA GLN A 98 -29.52 3.86 38.27
C GLN A 98 -31.02 3.65 38.01
N VAL A 99 -31.36 3.44 36.71
CA VAL A 99 -32.72 3.25 36.22
C VAL A 99 -32.80 1.92 35.47
N PRO A 100 -33.89 1.13 35.56
CA PRO A 100 -34.09 -0.07 34.77
C PRO A 100 -34.00 0.21 33.23
N SER A 101 -33.79 -0.84 32.46
CA SER A 101 -33.93 -0.75 30.98
C SER A 101 -35.35 -0.32 30.57
N LYS A 102 -35.54 0.18 29.34
CA LYS A 102 -36.87 0.61 28.85
C LYS A 102 -37.93 -0.50 28.97
N GLU A 103 -37.53 -1.74 28.88
CA GLU A 103 -38.39 -2.91 28.91
C GLU A 103 -38.38 -3.57 30.33
N GLY A 104 -37.63 -3.03 31.31
CA GLY A 104 -37.54 -3.56 32.67
C GLY A 104 -36.87 -4.93 32.77
N LEU A 105 -36.12 -5.35 31.73
CA LEU A 105 -35.44 -6.64 31.67
C LEU A 105 -33.97 -6.52 32.02
N LEU A 106 -33.43 -7.60 32.62
CA LEU A 106 -31.98 -7.75 32.83
C LEU A 106 -31.31 -8.09 31.52
N GLY A 107 -30.20 -7.40 31.22
CA GLY A 107 -29.30 -7.77 30.15
C GLY A 107 -28.38 -8.93 30.51
N VAL A 108 -27.53 -9.38 29.56
CA VAL A 108 -26.56 -10.49 29.77
C VAL A 108 -25.74 -10.30 31.04
N GLU A 109 -25.31 -9.07 31.33
CA GLU A 109 -24.51 -8.75 32.52
C GLU A 109 -25.24 -9.07 33.84
N GLY A 110 -26.57 -8.99 33.88
CA GLY A 110 -27.42 -9.19 35.06
C GLY A 110 -27.86 -10.64 35.29
N ILE A 111 -27.70 -11.53 34.33
CA ILE A 111 -28.19 -12.91 34.43
C ILE A 111 -27.21 -13.80 35.23
N ASP A 112 -27.74 -14.72 36.01
CA ASP A 112 -26.92 -15.67 36.75
C ASP A 112 -26.09 -16.59 35.82
N ASN A 113 -24.86 -16.93 36.26
CA ASN A 113 -23.96 -17.76 35.47
C ASN A 113 -24.51 -19.14 35.17
N THR A 114 -25.30 -19.73 36.04
CA THR A 114 -25.91 -21.03 35.84
C THR A 114 -26.96 -20.97 34.70
N ILE A 115 -27.77 -19.91 34.72
CA ILE A 115 -28.75 -19.66 33.67
C ILE A 115 -28.06 -19.41 32.33
N LEU A 116 -27.02 -18.56 32.29
CA LEU A 116 -26.27 -18.29 31.08
C LEU A 116 -25.65 -19.59 30.53
N LYS A 117 -25.00 -20.40 31.35
CA LYS A 117 -24.46 -21.73 30.87
C LYS A 117 -25.55 -22.61 30.30
N LYS A 118 -26.73 -22.65 30.92
CA LYS A 118 -27.87 -23.40 30.39
C LYS A 118 -28.26 -22.88 29.00
N CYS A 119 -28.32 -21.55 28.77
CA CYS A 119 -28.63 -20.99 27.46
C CYS A 119 -27.62 -21.42 26.38
N PHE A 120 -26.33 -21.54 26.72
CA PHE A 120 -25.32 -22.06 25.79
C PHE A 120 -25.55 -23.56 25.48
N TYR A 121 -25.83 -24.36 26.50
CA TYR A 121 -26.15 -25.78 26.30
C TYR A 121 -27.43 -26.00 25.49
N ASP A 122 -28.47 -25.22 25.76
CA ASP A 122 -29.75 -25.26 25.02
C ASP A 122 -29.57 -24.87 23.55
N ALA A 123 -28.56 -24.03 23.25
CA ALA A 123 -28.16 -23.67 21.89
C ALA A 123 -27.22 -24.71 21.24
N GLY A 124 -27.01 -25.87 21.87
CA GLY A 124 -26.17 -26.97 21.34
C GLY A 124 -24.66 -26.78 21.55
N ILE A 125 -24.24 -25.83 22.40
CA ILE A 125 -22.82 -25.56 22.66
C ILE A 125 -22.39 -26.35 23.89
N SER A 126 -21.85 -27.56 23.66
CA SER A 126 -21.52 -28.51 24.73
C SER A 126 -20.15 -28.38 25.39
N GLY A 127 -19.29 -27.48 24.88
CA GLY A 127 -17.95 -27.25 25.42
C GLY A 127 -16.90 -28.31 25.08
N ASN A 128 -17.23 -29.29 24.25
CA ASN A 128 -16.32 -30.38 23.82
C ASN A 128 -15.50 -30.03 22.57
N SER A 129 -15.59 -28.81 22.07
CA SER A 129 -14.83 -28.38 20.90
C SER A 129 -13.41 -27.99 21.31
N THR A 130 -12.42 -28.68 20.74
CA THR A 130 -11.02 -28.21 20.78
C THR A 130 -10.93 -26.91 20.01
N ALA A 131 -10.30 -25.86 20.60
CA ALA A 131 -10.17 -24.58 19.94
C ALA A 131 -9.47 -24.75 18.59
N ALA A 132 -10.09 -24.32 17.50
CA ALA A 132 -9.51 -24.33 16.17
C ALA A 132 -8.45 -23.21 16.06
N HIS A 133 -7.38 -23.34 16.84
CA HIS A 133 -6.22 -22.48 16.71
C HIS A 133 -5.38 -22.93 15.52
N LYS A 134 -4.95 -21.99 14.70
CA LYS A 134 -3.96 -22.22 13.67
C LYS A 134 -2.58 -22.46 14.29
N GLU A 135 -2.34 -21.78 15.42
CA GLU A 135 -1.13 -21.84 16.22
C GLU A 135 -1.48 -21.68 17.71
N ASN A 136 -0.57 -22.11 18.60
CA ASN A 136 -0.68 -21.94 20.07
C ASN A 136 0.38 -20.95 20.58
N MET A 137 0.46 -19.77 19.98
CA MET A 137 1.36 -18.70 20.46
C MET A 137 0.99 -18.23 21.84
N THR A 138 2.01 -17.81 22.59
CA THR A 138 1.94 -17.31 23.96
C THR A 138 2.25 -15.81 24.04
N TYR A 139 2.15 -15.24 25.23
CA TYR A 139 2.61 -13.86 25.45
C TYR A 139 4.13 -13.70 25.27
N ALA A 140 4.92 -14.76 25.48
CA ALA A 140 6.36 -14.77 25.22
C ALA A 140 6.61 -14.63 23.71
N ASP A 141 5.85 -15.34 22.86
CA ASP A 141 5.95 -15.23 21.41
C ASP A 141 5.60 -13.82 20.91
N LEU A 142 4.59 -13.15 21.51
CA LEU A 142 4.33 -11.74 21.18
C LEU A 142 5.50 -10.82 21.52
N TYR A 143 6.25 -11.12 22.57
CA TYR A 143 7.45 -10.36 22.93
C TYR A 143 8.59 -10.63 21.94
N GLU A 144 8.88 -11.89 21.62
CA GLU A 144 9.89 -12.30 20.64
C GLU A 144 9.61 -11.73 19.25
N LEU A 145 8.37 -11.70 18.82
CA LEU A 145 7.91 -11.08 17.57
C LEU A 145 7.96 -9.54 17.61
N GLY A 146 8.38 -8.93 18.72
CA GLY A 146 8.39 -7.49 18.87
C GLY A 146 7.00 -6.83 18.83
N LEU A 147 5.95 -7.59 19.15
CA LEU A 147 4.56 -7.11 19.21
C LEU A 147 4.15 -6.63 20.60
N SER A 148 5.02 -6.83 21.62
CA SER A 148 4.75 -6.47 23.01
C SER A 148 6.03 -6.18 23.76
N GLY A 149 6.08 -5.09 24.55
CA GLY A 149 7.19 -4.81 25.49
C GLY A 149 8.49 -4.31 24.85
N THR A 150 8.51 -4.04 23.55
CA THR A 150 9.65 -3.46 22.81
C THR A 150 9.34 -2.04 22.37
N SER A 151 10.36 -1.24 22.06
CA SER A 151 10.21 0.13 21.55
C SER A 151 9.40 0.19 20.25
N ASN A 152 9.52 -0.81 19.39
CA ASN A 152 8.87 -0.90 18.09
C ASN A 152 7.51 -1.61 18.13
N ALA A 153 7.02 -2.03 19.31
CA ALA A 153 5.81 -2.84 19.43
C ALA A 153 4.57 -2.18 18.82
N THR A 154 4.43 -0.88 18.94
CA THR A 154 3.30 -0.13 18.37
C THR A 154 3.37 -0.17 16.85
N GLN A 155 4.52 0.13 16.27
CA GLN A 155 4.73 0.14 14.81
C GLN A 155 4.54 -1.26 14.21
N ASN A 156 5.09 -2.30 14.85
CA ASN A 156 4.92 -3.67 14.40
C ASN A 156 3.45 -4.13 14.45
N ARG A 157 2.70 -3.72 15.48
CA ARG A 157 1.25 -3.99 15.55
C ARG A 157 0.48 -3.29 14.46
N GLU A 158 0.80 -2.03 14.16
CA GLU A 158 0.15 -1.28 13.09
C GLU A 158 0.44 -1.92 11.73
N LYS A 159 1.69 -2.30 11.46
CA LYS A 159 2.08 -3.03 10.25
C LYS A 159 1.29 -4.33 10.10
N LEU A 160 1.29 -5.16 11.14
CA LEU A 160 0.59 -6.44 11.16
C LEU A 160 -0.93 -6.27 11.04
N ALA A 161 -1.50 -5.29 11.76
CA ALA A 161 -2.93 -5.01 11.72
C ALA A 161 -3.39 -4.56 10.32
N LYS A 162 -2.60 -3.72 9.64
CA LYS A 162 -2.85 -3.29 8.26
C LYS A 162 -2.81 -4.48 7.30
N HIS A 163 -1.78 -5.32 7.39
CA HIS A 163 -1.63 -6.50 6.54
C HIS A 163 -2.78 -7.49 6.73
N LEU A 164 -3.14 -7.79 7.98
CA LEU A 164 -4.21 -8.73 8.32
C LEU A 164 -5.61 -8.12 8.25
N ASN A 165 -5.72 -6.81 8.01
CA ASN A 165 -6.97 -6.06 8.00
C ASN A 165 -7.76 -6.23 9.32
N ILE A 166 -7.05 -6.09 10.46
CA ILE A 166 -7.61 -6.18 11.82
C ILE A 166 -7.46 -4.85 12.56
N PRO A 167 -8.24 -4.59 13.63
CA PRO A 167 -8.12 -3.35 14.40
C PRO A 167 -6.73 -3.16 15.01
N THR A 168 -6.18 -1.96 14.89
CA THR A 168 -4.87 -1.60 15.46
C THR A 168 -4.88 -1.55 17.01
N LYS A 169 -6.04 -1.23 17.58
CA LYS A 169 -6.22 -1.02 19.06
C LYS A 169 -6.79 -2.25 19.77
N LEU A 170 -6.22 -3.42 19.50
CA LEU A 170 -6.57 -4.63 20.26
C LEU A 170 -5.79 -4.68 21.58
N SER A 171 -6.44 -5.19 22.65
CA SER A 171 -5.72 -5.55 23.88
C SER A 171 -4.73 -6.69 23.61
N LYS A 172 -3.70 -6.86 24.47
CA LYS A 172 -2.74 -7.96 24.29
C LYS A 172 -3.42 -9.34 24.24
N LYS A 173 -4.44 -9.57 25.08
CA LYS A 173 -5.23 -10.81 25.10
C LYS A 173 -5.97 -10.99 23.78
N ALA A 174 -6.71 -9.98 23.36
CA ALA A 174 -7.47 -10.04 22.10
C ALA A 174 -6.56 -10.21 20.88
N LEU A 175 -5.41 -9.52 20.82
CA LEU A 175 -4.44 -9.68 19.77
C LEU A 175 -3.93 -11.13 19.68
N LEU A 176 -3.50 -11.70 20.81
CA LEU A 176 -3.01 -13.09 20.86
C LEU A 176 -4.08 -14.07 20.37
N GLU A 177 -5.32 -13.92 20.84
CA GLU A 177 -6.44 -14.79 20.45
C GLU A 177 -6.77 -14.68 18.95
N VAL A 178 -6.74 -13.46 18.40
CA VAL A 178 -6.95 -13.22 16.97
C VAL A 178 -5.82 -13.86 16.16
N LEU A 179 -4.57 -13.60 16.54
CA LEU A 179 -3.40 -14.13 15.81
C LEU A 179 -3.36 -15.65 15.84
N ASN A 180 -3.62 -16.27 16.99
CA ASN A 180 -3.69 -17.73 17.10
C ASN A 180 -4.73 -18.38 16.17
N ARG A 181 -5.79 -17.67 15.80
CA ARG A 181 -6.81 -18.13 14.86
C ARG A 181 -6.48 -17.83 13.40
N MET A 182 -5.72 -16.78 13.15
CA MET A 182 -5.47 -16.29 11.79
C MET A 182 -4.15 -16.79 11.20
N CYS A 183 -3.07 -16.77 12.00
CA CYS A 183 -1.70 -16.91 11.52
C CYS A 183 -0.89 -17.89 12.37
N THR A 184 0.16 -18.43 11.76
CA THR A 184 1.28 -19.07 12.48
C THR A 184 2.32 -18.03 12.86
N LYS A 185 3.18 -18.33 13.83
CA LYS A 185 4.32 -17.49 14.23
C LYS A 185 5.20 -17.17 13.03
N ASN A 186 5.51 -18.15 12.19
CA ASN A 186 6.33 -18.00 11.00
C ASN A 186 5.71 -17.06 9.94
N GLU A 187 4.39 -17.12 9.76
CA GLU A 187 3.69 -16.16 8.87
C GLU A 187 3.78 -14.73 9.40
N ILE A 188 3.66 -14.53 10.71
CA ILE A 188 3.81 -13.22 11.35
C ILE A 188 5.25 -12.70 11.21
N GLU A 189 6.25 -13.55 11.43
CA GLU A 189 7.67 -13.21 11.23
C GLU A 189 7.93 -12.75 9.80
N LYS A 190 7.40 -13.45 8.80
CA LYS A 190 7.51 -13.05 7.39
C LYS A 190 6.90 -11.67 7.15
N ILE A 191 5.68 -11.43 7.63
CA ILE A 191 5.00 -10.13 7.48
C ILE A 191 5.82 -9.00 8.12
N LEU A 192 6.31 -9.23 9.34
CA LEU A 192 7.08 -8.21 10.07
C LEU A 192 8.44 -7.92 9.45
N ASN A 193 9.08 -8.94 8.88
CA ASN A 193 10.38 -8.84 8.23
C ASN A 193 10.30 -8.49 6.73
N GLU A 194 9.08 -8.40 6.16
CA GLU A 194 8.91 -8.02 4.77
C GLU A 194 9.48 -6.62 4.52
N LYS A 195 10.43 -6.57 3.60
CA LYS A 195 11.07 -5.31 3.20
C LYS A 195 10.15 -4.52 2.28
N PRO A 196 10.22 -3.18 2.32
CA PRO A 196 9.51 -2.35 1.35
C PRO A 196 9.99 -2.67 -0.07
N VAL A 197 9.08 -2.58 -1.03
CA VAL A 197 9.42 -2.65 -2.45
C VAL A 197 9.93 -1.29 -2.90
N LEU A 198 11.05 -1.29 -3.64
CA LEU A 198 11.70 -0.08 -4.13
C LEU A 198 11.25 0.21 -5.56
N PHE A 199 10.82 1.44 -5.81
CA PHE A 199 10.48 1.95 -7.13
C PHE A 199 11.47 3.05 -7.50
N TRP A 200 12.15 2.88 -8.63
CA TRP A 200 13.24 3.73 -9.05
C TRP A 200 12.86 4.55 -10.27
N ASP A 201 13.06 5.83 -10.21
CA ASP A 201 13.19 6.60 -11.45
C ASP A 201 14.49 6.25 -12.15
N PHE A 202 14.58 6.53 -13.45
CA PHE A 202 15.73 6.17 -14.29
C PHE A 202 16.61 7.39 -14.57
N HIS A 203 16.10 8.38 -15.31
CA HIS A 203 16.92 9.51 -15.73
C HIS A 203 17.16 10.52 -14.60
N GLY A 204 18.44 10.76 -14.30
CA GLY A 204 18.84 11.65 -13.21
C GLY A 204 18.90 10.96 -11.85
N THR A 205 18.32 9.79 -11.72
CA THR A 205 18.33 8.95 -10.52
C THR A 205 19.36 7.82 -10.62
N LEU A 206 19.18 6.90 -11.56
CA LEU A 206 20.15 5.83 -11.87
C LEU A 206 21.20 6.30 -12.87
N THR A 207 20.81 7.11 -13.84
CA THR A 207 21.74 7.72 -14.79
C THR A 207 22.18 9.08 -14.31
N LYS A 208 23.41 9.46 -14.71
CA LYS A 208 23.89 10.84 -14.52
C LYS A 208 22.92 11.82 -15.22
N PRO A 209 22.70 12.99 -14.64
CA PRO A 209 21.93 14.01 -15.29
C PRO A 209 22.60 14.38 -16.62
N ASP A 210 21.86 14.26 -17.68
CA ASP A 210 22.25 14.63 -19.02
C ASP A 210 21.17 15.54 -19.66
N ASN A 211 21.57 16.20 -20.71
CA ASN A 211 20.68 17.00 -21.53
C ASN A 211 20.41 16.32 -22.88
N GLN A 212 20.32 14.99 -22.92
CA GLN A 212 20.24 14.20 -24.14
C GLN A 212 19.33 14.80 -25.22
N TRP A 213 18.13 15.18 -24.82
CA TRP A 213 17.15 15.79 -25.72
C TRP A 213 17.62 17.14 -26.31
N VAL A 214 18.34 17.91 -25.51
CA VAL A 214 18.94 19.18 -25.94
C VAL A 214 20.15 18.91 -26.83
N ASP A 215 21.03 18.01 -26.39
CA ASP A 215 22.29 17.74 -27.05
C ASP A 215 22.07 17.15 -28.45
N ILE A 216 21.16 16.17 -28.60
CA ILE A 216 20.80 15.64 -29.89
C ILE A 216 20.13 16.68 -30.80
N ALA A 217 19.24 17.52 -30.24
CA ALA A 217 18.58 18.57 -31.02
C ALA A 217 19.59 19.57 -31.62
N LEU A 218 20.61 19.93 -30.83
CA LEU A 218 21.70 20.81 -31.27
C LEU A 218 22.62 20.09 -32.28
N GLU A 219 23.03 18.86 -31.99
CA GLU A 219 23.89 18.07 -32.85
C GLU A 219 23.28 17.89 -34.24
N LEU A 220 21.98 17.56 -34.32
CA LEU A 220 21.28 17.43 -35.61
C LEU A 220 21.23 18.75 -36.37
N ALA A 221 21.01 19.88 -35.69
CA ALA A 221 21.03 21.20 -36.32
C ALA A 221 22.40 21.54 -36.89
N ASP A 222 23.46 21.32 -36.12
CA ASP A 222 24.84 21.65 -36.51
C ASP A 222 25.39 20.71 -37.61
N THR A 223 24.99 19.44 -37.58
CA THR A 223 25.53 18.43 -38.52
C THR A 223 24.76 18.36 -39.82
N MET A 224 23.43 18.52 -39.78
CA MET A 224 22.61 18.38 -41.00
C MET A 224 22.44 19.67 -41.78
N TYR A 225 22.43 20.82 -41.09
CA TYR A 225 22.17 22.13 -41.68
C TYR A 225 23.10 23.23 -41.12
N PRO A 226 24.43 23.05 -41.18
CA PRO A 226 25.40 23.99 -40.61
C PRO A 226 25.35 25.38 -41.25
N GLU A 227 24.85 25.49 -42.45
CA GLU A 227 24.70 26.75 -43.17
C GLU A 227 23.63 27.65 -42.58
N MET A 228 22.66 27.12 -41.88
CA MET A 228 21.56 27.89 -41.26
C MET A 228 22.04 28.81 -40.14
N LYS A 229 23.14 28.45 -39.47
CA LYS A 229 23.77 29.26 -38.38
C LYS A 229 22.79 29.69 -37.30
N ILE A 230 21.81 28.84 -36.96
CA ILE A 230 20.82 29.16 -35.94
C ILE A 230 21.50 29.10 -34.58
N PRO A 231 21.35 30.14 -33.72
CA PRO A 231 21.95 30.12 -32.38
C PRO A 231 21.41 29.01 -31.53
N HIS A 232 22.27 28.27 -30.82
CA HIS A 232 21.89 27.23 -29.86
C HIS A 232 20.90 27.74 -28.80
N SER A 233 20.99 29.05 -28.45
CA SER A 233 20.05 29.67 -27.50
C SER A 233 18.60 29.68 -27.98
N GLU A 234 18.36 29.79 -29.28
CA GLU A 234 17.01 29.75 -29.86
C GLU A 234 16.45 28.32 -29.82
N ILE A 235 17.26 27.32 -30.18
CA ILE A 235 16.87 25.90 -30.08
C ILE A 235 16.55 25.56 -28.62
N LYS A 236 17.45 25.89 -27.67
CA LYS A 236 17.24 25.63 -26.25
C LYS A 236 15.98 26.31 -25.72
N LYS A 237 15.72 27.56 -26.11
CA LYS A 237 14.53 28.32 -25.70
C LYS A 237 13.24 27.65 -26.19
N ASN A 238 13.22 27.16 -27.44
CA ASN A 238 12.04 26.56 -28.04
C ASN A 238 11.84 25.08 -27.61
N LEU A 239 12.92 24.40 -27.20
CA LEU A 239 12.87 23.04 -26.67
C LEU A 239 12.28 22.97 -25.25
N SER A 240 12.25 24.10 -24.52
CA SER A 240 11.92 24.14 -23.11
C SER A 240 10.60 23.44 -22.78
N GLY A 241 10.68 22.17 -22.37
CA GLY A 241 9.63 21.42 -21.68
C GLY A 241 8.44 20.95 -22.49
N LYS A 242 8.31 21.32 -23.79
CA LYS A 242 7.08 21.05 -24.56
C LYS A 242 7.17 19.90 -25.55
N CYS A 243 8.37 19.38 -25.86
CA CYS A 243 8.55 18.38 -26.90
C CYS A 243 8.31 16.94 -26.45
N LEU A 244 8.10 16.72 -25.15
CA LEU A 244 7.91 15.39 -24.59
C LEU A 244 6.47 15.20 -24.12
N PRO A 245 5.81 14.07 -24.41
CA PRO A 245 4.39 13.86 -24.12
C PRO A 245 3.98 14.12 -22.68
N TRP A 246 4.79 13.74 -21.70
CA TRP A 246 4.48 14.02 -20.28
C TRP A 246 4.50 15.52 -19.91
N TRP A 247 4.97 16.41 -20.77
CA TRP A 247 4.88 17.85 -20.62
C TRP A 247 3.95 18.53 -21.62
N THR A 248 3.79 17.92 -22.81
CA THR A 248 2.87 18.40 -23.84
C THR A 248 1.42 18.33 -23.39
N TYR A 249 1.08 17.28 -22.64
CA TYR A 249 -0.27 17.05 -22.12
C TYR A 249 -0.33 17.47 -20.63
N PRO A 250 -0.99 18.60 -20.29
CA PRO A 250 -1.00 19.15 -18.92
C PRO A 250 -1.57 18.21 -17.87
N ASP A 251 -2.52 17.36 -18.26
CA ASP A 251 -3.11 16.34 -17.41
C ASP A 251 -2.28 15.06 -17.30
N ARG A 252 -1.15 14.97 -18.02
CA ARG A 252 -0.26 13.80 -18.03
C ARG A 252 -0.94 12.50 -18.46
N ASP A 253 -2.09 12.57 -19.17
CA ASP A 253 -2.78 11.41 -19.78
C ASP A 253 -2.34 11.24 -21.22
N THR A 254 -1.58 10.19 -21.50
CA THR A 254 -1.01 9.87 -22.81
C THR A 254 -1.49 8.53 -23.34
N ARG A 255 -2.61 7.99 -22.82
CA ARG A 255 -3.15 6.68 -23.23
C ARG A 255 -3.45 6.57 -24.70
N HIS A 256 -3.86 7.67 -25.34
CA HIS A 256 -4.14 7.75 -26.77
C HIS A 256 -2.88 7.62 -27.64
N LEU A 257 -1.68 7.72 -27.05
CA LEU A 257 -0.40 7.60 -27.74
C LEU A 257 0.21 6.19 -27.70
N ARG A 258 -0.40 5.24 -26.99
CA ARG A 258 0.18 3.91 -26.77
C ARG A 258 0.21 3.02 -28.02
N GLU A 259 -0.63 3.29 -28.99
CA GLU A 259 -0.78 2.49 -30.20
C GLU A 259 -0.17 3.19 -31.43
N ASN A 260 0.17 2.40 -32.45
CA ASN A 260 0.60 2.88 -33.75
C ASN A 260 1.80 3.84 -33.72
N ASP A 261 2.73 3.62 -32.79
CA ASP A 261 3.91 4.46 -32.57
C ASP A 261 3.55 5.92 -32.20
N GLY A 262 2.36 6.11 -31.62
CA GLY A 262 1.78 7.43 -31.35
C GLY A 262 2.64 8.28 -30.43
N TRP A 263 3.35 7.66 -29.48
CA TRP A 263 4.23 8.36 -28.55
C TRP A 263 5.36 9.08 -29.31
N TRP A 264 6.07 8.37 -30.19
CA TRP A 264 7.15 8.95 -31.01
C TRP A 264 6.63 9.94 -32.04
N LYS A 265 5.51 9.65 -32.69
CA LYS A 265 4.87 10.61 -33.62
C LYS A 265 4.50 11.92 -32.95
N SER A 266 4.07 11.86 -31.66
CA SER A 266 3.84 13.06 -30.86
C SER A 266 5.13 13.83 -30.61
N CYS A 267 6.22 13.15 -30.23
CA CYS A 267 7.54 13.76 -30.09
C CYS A 267 8.01 14.40 -31.40
N GLU A 268 7.99 13.66 -32.49
CA GLU A 268 8.40 14.16 -33.81
C GLU A 268 7.63 15.42 -34.21
N THR A 269 6.32 15.44 -33.97
CA THR A 269 5.49 16.61 -34.24
C THR A 269 5.95 17.82 -33.43
N GLU A 270 6.22 17.66 -32.14
CA GLU A 270 6.64 18.76 -31.28
C GLU A 270 8.09 19.21 -31.56
N PHE A 271 9.00 18.27 -31.85
CA PHE A 271 10.36 18.60 -32.28
C PHE A 271 10.37 19.32 -33.63
N THR A 272 9.53 18.91 -34.57
CA THR A 272 9.34 19.63 -35.83
C THR A 272 8.90 21.07 -35.61
N LYS A 273 7.89 21.29 -34.74
CA LYS A 273 7.45 22.64 -34.37
C LYS A 273 8.57 23.45 -33.69
N MET A 274 9.34 22.81 -32.85
CA MET A 274 10.48 23.44 -32.15
C MET A 274 11.53 23.92 -33.16
N TYR A 275 11.93 23.08 -34.14
CA TYR A 275 12.89 23.46 -35.15
C TYR A 275 12.37 24.61 -36.03
N ILE A 276 11.10 24.53 -36.48
CA ILE A 276 10.48 25.62 -37.25
C ILE A 276 10.49 26.94 -36.44
N SER A 277 10.11 26.87 -35.18
CA SER A 277 10.10 28.04 -34.27
C SER A 277 11.51 28.60 -34.05
N SER A 278 12.53 27.77 -34.19
CA SER A 278 13.95 28.17 -34.10
C SER A 278 14.52 28.76 -35.39
N GLY A 279 13.77 28.68 -36.50
CA GLY A 279 14.14 29.31 -37.77
C GLY A 279 14.50 28.35 -38.89
N PHE A 280 14.29 27.04 -38.72
CA PHE A 280 14.46 26.05 -39.79
C PHE A 280 13.24 26.01 -40.71
N GLU A 281 13.46 25.73 -41.99
CA GLU A 281 12.40 25.44 -42.95
C GLU A 281 11.66 24.14 -42.57
N LYS A 282 10.38 24.04 -42.95
CA LYS A 282 9.54 22.89 -42.59
C LYS A 282 10.17 21.55 -43.05
N GLU A 283 10.68 21.46 -44.25
CA GLU A 283 11.31 20.24 -44.81
C GLU A 283 12.55 19.85 -43.99
N GLN A 284 13.36 20.84 -43.58
CA GLN A 284 14.52 20.60 -42.71
C GLN A 284 14.12 20.06 -41.36
N ALA A 285 13.11 20.68 -40.73
CA ALA A 285 12.58 20.26 -39.44
C ALA A 285 11.99 18.84 -39.47
N GLU A 286 11.20 18.52 -40.49
CA GLU A 286 10.63 17.17 -40.75
C GLU A 286 11.70 16.10 -41.01
N ASN A 287 12.87 16.49 -41.52
CA ASN A 287 13.99 15.57 -41.72
C ASN A 287 14.81 15.35 -40.42
N MET A 288 14.91 16.34 -39.54
CA MET A 288 15.66 16.23 -38.26
C MET A 288 14.88 15.49 -37.19
N ALA A 289 13.61 15.82 -36.98
CA ALA A 289 12.82 15.33 -35.83
C ALA A 289 12.80 13.80 -35.67
N PRO A 290 12.63 12.97 -36.74
CA PRO A 290 12.65 11.50 -36.60
C PRO A 290 14.01 10.94 -36.17
N LYS A 291 15.11 11.68 -36.34
CA LYS A 291 16.47 11.24 -36.04
C LYS A 291 16.81 11.34 -34.55
N ILE A 292 15.94 11.98 -33.77
CA ILE A 292 16.08 12.10 -32.31
C ILE A 292 15.92 10.72 -31.65
N ARG A 293 14.93 9.92 -32.08
CA ARG A 293 14.65 8.60 -31.51
C ARG A 293 15.87 7.67 -31.52
N PRO A 294 16.55 7.39 -32.67
CA PRO A 294 17.71 6.50 -32.69
C PRO A 294 18.82 6.89 -31.69
N TYR A 295 18.97 8.19 -31.43
CA TYR A 295 19.98 8.68 -30.52
C TYR A 295 19.57 8.44 -29.06
N VAL A 296 18.32 8.78 -28.66
CA VAL A 296 17.88 8.66 -27.28
C VAL A 296 17.63 7.23 -26.84
N VAL A 297 17.39 6.30 -27.74
CA VAL A 297 17.27 4.87 -27.42
C VAL A 297 18.61 4.13 -27.40
N ASP A 298 19.70 4.74 -27.90
CA ASP A 298 21.04 4.11 -27.85
C ASP A 298 21.60 4.16 -26.43
N ILE A 299 21.82 2.98 -25.85
CA ILE A 299 22.36 2.83 -24.48
C ILE A 299 23.69 3.53 -24.26
N LYS A 300 24.50 3.76 -25.32
CA LYS A 300 25.78 4.46 -25.23
C LYS A 300 25.66 5.91 -24.78
N ASN A 301 24.47 6.49 -24.96
CA ASN A 301 24.17 7.86 -24.57
C ASN A 301 23.67 7.97 -23.14
N HIS A 302 23.58 6.84 -22.40
CA HIS A 302 23.13 6.79 -21.02
C HIS A 302 24.24 6.36 -20.10
N ARG A 303 24.65 7.24 -19.18
CA ARG A 303 25.70 6.95 -18.21
C ARG A 303 25.11 6.75 -16.83
N LEU A 304 25.29 5.57 -16.26
CA LEU A 304 24.92 5.33 -14.85
C LEU A 304 25.76 6.22 -13.92
N HIS A 305 25.21 6.53 -12.74
CA HIS A 305 26.01 7.01 -11.64
C HIS A 305 27.06 5.98 -11.25
N ASP A 306 28.23 6.45 -10.83
CA ASP A 306 29.39 5.59 -10.57
C ASP A 306 29.13 4.55 -9.46
N ASP A 307 28.22 4.86 -8.55
CA ASP A 307 27.80 4.00 -7.43
C ASP A 307 26.50 3.21 -7.68
N ALA A 308 25.83 3.40 -8.83
CA ALA A 308 24.52 2.79 -9.09
C ALA A 308 24.55 1.25 -9.02
N LEU A 309 25.45 0.61 -9.76
CA LEU A 309 25.55 -0.86 -9.78
C LEU A 309 25.93 -1.42 -8.41
N TYR A 310 26.82 -0.75 -7.68
CA TYR A 310 27.20 -1.15 -6.33
C TYR A 310 25.97 -1.13 -5.41
N VAL A 311 25.20 -0.05 -5.42
CA VAL A 311 24.01 0.12 -4.56
C VAL A 311 22.93 -0.89 -4.92
N LEU A 312 22.63 -1.07 -6.21
CA LEU A 312 21.65 -2.05 -6.68
C LEU A 312 21.99 -3.47 -6.24
N LYS A 313 23.28 -3.85 -6.36
CA LYS A 313 23.79 -5.14 -5.90
C LYS A 313 23.61 -5.30 -4.38
N GLN A 314 24.00 -4.31 -3.59
CA GLN A 314 23.84 -4.34 -2.13
C GLN A 314 22.38 -4.48 -1.70
N LEU A 315 21.46 -3.76 -2.34
CA LEU A 315 20.05 -3.84 -2.01
C LEU A 315 19.43 -5.19 -2.40
N LYS A 316 19.83 -5.75 -3.55
CA LYS A 316 19.46 -7.11 -3.97
C LYS A 316 19.97 -8.17 -2.97
N GLU A 317 21.24 -8.10 -2.56
CA GLU A 317 21.84 -8.99 -1.55
C GLU A 317 21.12 -8.86 -0.19
N ARG A 318 20.68 -7.67 0.17
CA ARG A 318 19.83 -7.43 1.36
C ARG A 318 18.39 -7.94 1.19
N GLY A 319 17.99 -8.45 0.03
CA GLY A 319 16.65 -9.00 -0.24
C GLY A 319 15.58 -7.95 -0.55
N TYR A 320 15.94 -6.76 -1.01
CA TYR A 320 14.99 -5.79 -1.53
C TYR A 320 14.56 -6.16 -2.94
N ARG A 321 13.25 -6.04 -3.20
CA ARG A 321 12.66 -6.12 -4.54
C ARG A 321 12.67 -4.72 -5.15
N SER A 322 13.07 -4.61 -6.41
CA SER A 322 13.17 -3.33 -7.10
C SER A 322 12.42 -3.35 -8.43
N PHE A 323 11.80 -2.21 -8.76
CA PHE A 323 11.04 -1.95 -9.98
C PHE A 323 11.45 -0.59 -10.54
N ILE A 324 11.44 -0.44 -11.86
CA ILE A 324 11.54 0.88 -12.48
C ILE A 324 10.15 1.54 -12.50
N LEU A 325 10.08 2.83 -12.18
CA LEU A 325 8.89 3.67 -12.29
C LEU A 325 9.30 5.04 -12.85
N SER A 326 9.23 5.20 -14.17
CA SER A 326 9.84 6.34 -14.85
C SER A 326 8.92 6.99 -15.87
N ASN A 327 8.97 8.34 -15.94
CA ASN A 327 8.47 9.10 -17.07
C ASN A 327 9.47 8.95 -18.21
N ASN A 328 9.16 8.09 -19.18
CA ASN A 328 10.12 7.70 -20.21
C ASN A 328 9.43 7.24 -21.51
N PHE A 329 10.24 7.04 -22.54
CA PHE A 329 9.83 6.52 -23.84
C PHE A 329 9.59 5.00 -23.81
N PRO A 330 8.90 4.43 -24.80
CA PRO A 330 8.44 3.03 -24.79
C PRO A 330 9.56 1.98 -24.66
N GLU A 331 10.74 2.26 -25.18
CA GLU A 331 11.86 1.32 -25.26
C GLU A 331 12.67 1.19 -23.95
N LEU A 332 12.35 1.96 -22.90
CA LEU A 332 13.13 1.91 -21.66
C LEU A 332 13.29 0.49 -21.09
N SER A 333 12.23 -0.32 -21.14
CA SER A 333 12.31 -1.70 -20.63
C SER A 333 13.35 -2.53 -21.38
N HIS A 334 13.46 -2.37 -22.70
CA HIS A 334 14.47 -3.02 -23.51
C HIS A 334 15.88 -2.49 -23.22
N MET A 335 16.00 -1.18 -23.03
CA MET A 335 17.29 -0.58 -22.64
C MET A 335 17.79 -1.09 -21.29
N ILE A 336 16.91 -1.29 -20.32
CA ILE A 336 17.27 -1.89 -19.01
C ILE A 336 17.88 -3.28 -19.21
N GLU A 337 17.36 -4.07 -20.15
CA GLU A 337 17.93 -5.39 -20.50
C GLU A 337 19.29 -5.25 -21.21
N GLU A 338 19.41 -4.39 -22.19
CA GLU A 338 20.65 -4.17 -22.95
C GLU A 338 21.78 -3.61 -22.05
N MET A 339 21.44 -2.80 -21.05
CA MET A 339 22.38 -2.29 -20.05
C MET A 339 22.76 -3.34 -19.00
N GLY A 340 22.19 -4.55 -19.03
CA GLY A 340 22.43 -5.61 -18.06
C GLY A 340 21.84 -5.34 -16.67
N LEU A 341 20.83 -4.45 -16.59
CA LEU A 341 20.19 -4.07 -15.32
C LEU A 341 18.99 -4.96 -14.96
N ASN A 342 18.53 -5.81 -15.88
CA ASN A 342 17.40 -6.73 -15.68
C ASN A 342 17.59 -7.71 -14.50
N GLU A 343 18.82 -7.95 -14.08
CA GLU A 343 19.08 -8.76 -12.88
C GLU A 343 18.69 -8.05 -11.58
N TYR A 344 18.56 -6.72 -11.57
CA TYR A 344 18.23 -5.92 -10.38
C TYR A 344 16.76 -5.52 -10.31
N PHE A 345 16.05 -5.50 -11.44
CA PHE A 345 14.68 -5.04 -11.54
C PHE A 345 13.75 -6.16 -12.02
N GLU A 346 12.65 -6.36 -11.27
CA GLU A 346 11.67 -7.38 -11.66
C GLU A 346 10.92 -6.99 -12.94
N THR A 347 10.58 -5.70 -13.10
CA THR A 347 9.96 -5.14 -14.30
C THR A 347 9.92 -3.60 -14.23
N CYS A 348 9.36 -2.98 -15.29
CA CYS A 348 9.28 -1.53 -15.46
C CYS A 348 7.83 -1.04 -15.58
N ALA A 349 7.50 0.03 -14.89
CA ALA A 349 6.32 0.86 -15.11
C ALA A 349 6.75 2.14 -15.85
N VAL A 350 6.64 2.13 -17.17
CA VAL A 350 7.07 3.23 -18.04
C VAL A 350 5.87 4.06 -18.47
N SER A 351 5.93 5.38 -18.31
CA SER A 351 4.78 6.27 -18.59
C SER A 351 4.23 6.13 -20.00
N ALA A 352 5.10 5.96 -21.00
CA ALA A 352 4.69 5.77 -22.39
C ALA A 352 3.90 4.46 -22.60
N GLN A 353 4.22 3.41 -21.84
CA GLN A 353 3.53 2.12 -21.92
C GLN A 353 2.25 2.11 -21.07
N VAL A 354 2.29 2.73 -19.89
CA VAL A 354 1.14 2.82 -18.96
C VAL A 354 0.09 3.81 -19.50
N GLY A 355 0.54 4.89 -20.15
CA GLY A 355 -0.32 5.95 -20.67
C GLY A 355 -0.63 7.04 -19.63
N PHE A 356 0.04 7.01 -18.47
CA PHE A 356 0.00 8.04 -17.46
C PHE A 356 1.41 8.36 -17.00
N ALA A 357 1.72 9.64 -16.79
CA ALA A 357 3.02 10.08 -16.31
C ALA A 357 2.95 10.58 -14.86
N LYS A 358 4.04 10.42 -14.10
CA LYS A 358 4.22 11.06 -12.78
C LYS A 358 4.01 12.57 -12.91
N PRO A 359 3.37 13.25 -11.95
CA PRO A 359 2.98 12.78 -10.62
C PRO A 359 1.54 12.22 -10.55
N ARG A 360 0.93 11.79 -11.65
CA ARG A 360 -0.41 11.22 -11.60
C ARG A 360 -0.46 9.96 -10.74
N LYS A 361 -1.54 9.82 -9.96
CA LYS A 361 -1.73 8.68 -9.06
C LYS A 361 -1.82 7.34 -9.82
N GLU A 362 -2.36 7.36 -11.04
CA GLU A 362 -2.63 6.16 -11.83
C GLU A 362 -1.35 5.37 -12.15
N ILE A 363 -0.22 6.04 -12.38
CA ILE A 363 1.04 5.34 -12.65
C ILE A 363 1.60 4.71 -11.36
N PHE A 364 1.44 5.32 -10.19
CA PHE A 364 1.85 4.77 -8.90
C PHE A 364 0.96 3.58 -8.49
N GLU A 365 -0.35 3.69 -8.70
CA GLU A 365 -1.31 2.60 -8.47
C GLU A 365 -0.98 1.41 -9.39
N TYR A 366 -0.72 1.66 -10.67
CA TYR A 366 -0.28 0.64 -11.62
C TYR A 366 1.01 -0.05 -11.16
N ALA A 367 2.03 0.72 -10.78
CA ALA A 367 3.30 0.19 -10.30
C ALA A 367 3.13 -0.67 -9.03
N ARG A 368 2.27 -0.26 -8.10
CA ARG A 368 1.94 -1.04 -6.90
C ARG A 368 1.27 -2.36 -7.25
N ILE A 369 0.31 -2.36 -8.17
CA ILE A 369 -0.36 -3.58 -8.66
C ILE A 369 0.66 -4.51 -9.33
N LEU A 370 1.54 -3.97 -10.18
CA LEU A 370 2.60 -4.72 -10.86
C LEU A 370 3.54 -5.42 -9.89
N ALA A 371 3.80 -4.81 -8.73
CA ALA A 371 4.62 -5.38 -7.66
C ALA A 371 3.87 -6.36 -6.73
N GLY A 372 2.58 -6.65 -6.99
CA GLY A 372 1.76 -7.56 -6.18
C GLY A 372 1.10 -6.91 -4.97
N ASN A 373 0.86 -5.59 -5.02
CA ASN A 373 0.24 -4.77 -3.95
C ASN A 373 0.99 -4.87 -2.60
N PRO A 374 2.29 -4.57 -2.55
CA PRO A 374 3.05 -4.61 -1.31
C PRO A 374 2.50 -3.59 -0.30
N ASP A 375 2.60 -3.91 0.99
CA ASP A 375 2.16 -3.03 2.08
C ASP A 375 2.97 -1.75 2.16
N ARG A 376 4.28 -1.84 1.85
CA ARG A 376 5.20 -0.71 1.88
C ARG A 376 5.92 -0.56 0.54
N CYS A 377 5.84 0.65 0.00
CA CYS A 377 6.50 1.07 -1.23
C CYS A 377 7.40 2.26 -0.92
N ILE A 378 8.59 2.28 -1.51
CA ILE A 378 9.49 3.44 -1.44
C ILE A 378 9.76 3.91 -2.86
N MET A 379 9.47 5.18 -3.17
CA MET A 379 9.90 5.82 -4.40
C MET A 379 11.25 6.47 -4.22
N ILE A 380 12.16 6.18 -5.14
CA ILE A 380 13.51 6.72 -5.21
C ILE A 380 13.61 7.52 -6.50
N GLY A 381 13.84 8.81 -6.39
CA GLY A 381 13.89 9.71 -7.54
C GLY A 381 14.64 11.00 -7.27
N ASP A 382 14.93 11.76 -8.33
CA ASP A 382 15.61 13.07 -8.25
C ASP A 382 14.68 14.26 -8.42
N ASN A 383 13.42 14.03 -8.81
CA ASN A 383 12.45 15.08 -9.07
C ASN A 383 11.46 15.28 -7.90
N PRO A 384 11.55 16.43 -7.17
CA PRO A 384 10.67 16.70 -6.03
C PRO A 384 9.18 16.69 -6.36
N SER A 385 8.78 17.08 -7.57
CA SER A 385 7.38 17.14 -7.98
C SER A 385 6.87 15.79 -8.47
N ASP A 386 7.55 15.22 -9.46
CA ASP A 386 7.06 14.05 -10.18
C ASP A 386 7.24 12.77 -9.33
N ASP A 387 8.42 12.60 -8.72
CA ASP A 387 8.73 11.41 -7.91
C ASP A 387 8.22 11.54 -6.48
N ILE A 388 8.65 12.59 -5.78
CA ILE A 388 8.48 12.68 -4.33
C ILE A 388 7.04 13.05 -3.97
N LYS A 389 6.56 14.20 -4.45
CA LYS A 389 5.19 14.65 -4.13
C LYS A 389 4.12 13.71 -4.69
N GLY A 390 4.33 13.19 -5.92
CA GLY A 390 3.41 12.24 -6.55
C GLY A 390 3.32 10.93 -5.77
N ALA A 391 4.46 10.34 -5.40
CA ALA A 391 4.54 9.10 -4.61
C ALA A 391 3.93 9.28 -3.22
N LYS A 392 4.23 10.40 -2.54
CA LYS A 392 3.70 10.69 -1.21
C LYS A 392 2.18 10.77 -1.19
N ALA A 393 1.59 11.39 -2.21
CA ALA A 393 0.14 11.45 -2.38
C ALA A 393 -0.52 10.06 -2.55
N CYS A 394 0.27 9.05 -2.98
CA CYS A 394 -0.16 7.66 -3.13
C CYS A 394 0.23 6.77 -1.94
N GLY A 395 0.73 7.34 -0.85
CA GLY A 395 1.12 6.63 0.37
C GLY A 395 2.41 5.80 0.24
N PHE A 396 3.32 6.21 -0.65
CA PHE A 396 4.68 5.69 -0.71
C PHE A 396 5.55 6.45 0.30
N ASP A 397 6.53 5.77 0.88
CA ASP A 397 7.69 6.43 1.46
C ASP A 397 8.58 6.96 0.33
N THR A 398 9.44 7.94 0.60
CA THR A 398 10.17 8.65 -0.46
C THR A 398 11.64 8.87 -0.09
N ILE A 399 12.52 8.64 -1.05
CA ILE A 399 13.95 8.98 -0.98
C ILE A 399 14.28 9.88 -2.17
N LEU A 400 14.64 11.14 -1.88
CA LEU A 400 15.16 12.06 -2.88
C LEU A 400 16.67 11.85 -3.01
N VAL A 401 17.14 11.56 -4.22
CA VAL A 401 18.57 11.36 -4.50
C VAL A 401 19.07 12.36 -5.53
N ASN A 402 20.38 12.65 -5.49
CA ASN A 402 21.04 13.51 -6.50
C ASN A 402 20.31 14.84 -6.75
N ASN A 403 19.73 15.44 -5.70
CA ASN A 403 18.83 16.59 -5.79
C ASN A 403 19.42 17.73 -6.62
N ARG A 404 18.82 17.99 -7.78
CA ARG A 404 19.15 19.12 -8.67
C ARG A 404 18.42 20.42 -8.31
N HIS A 405 17.60 20.39 -7.28
CA HIS A 405 16.78 21.52 -6.81
C HIS A 405 17.30 22.00 -5.46
N PRO A 406 18.36 22.83 -5.42
CA PRO A 406 19.03 23.23 -4.16
C PRO A 406 18.10 23.97 -3.20
N ASP A 407 17.04 24.61 -3.73
CA ASP A 407 16.06 25.36 -2.93
C ASP A 407 14.90 24.49 -2.40
N TYR A 408 14.91 23.18 -2.68
CA TYR A 408 13.87 22.27 -2.19
C TYR A 408 14.06 21.99 -0.70
N SER A 409 13.05 22.38 0.09
CA SER A 409 13.06 22.28 1.56
C SER A 409 12.90 20.87 2.12
N GLY A 410 12.60 19.86 1.26
CA GLY A 410 12.31 18.48 1.69
C GLY A 410 10.89 18.26 2.24
N GLU A 411 9.95 19.18 2.02
CA GLU A 411 8.61 19.20 2.63
C GLU A 411 7.84 17.87 2.51
N PHE A 412 8.01 17.14 1.39
CA PHE A 412 7.31 15.87 1.14
C PHE A 412 8.21 14.65 1.18
N CYS A 413 9.50 14.82 1.49
CA CYS A 413 10.50 13.77 1.42
C CYS A 413 10.75 13.16 2.80
N ASP A 414 10.78 11.81 2.88
CA ASP A 414 11.14 11.14 4.14
C ASP A 414 12.65 11.12 4.34
N TYR A 415 13.43 10.98 3.24
CA TYR A 415 14.89 10.96 3.28
C TYR A 415 15.48 11.70 2.08
N ILE A 416 16.57 12.44 2.32
CA ILE A 416 17.36 13.10 1.28
C ILE A 416 18.77 12.51 1.30
N CYS A 417 19.20 11.97 0.16
CA CYS A 417 20.52 11.37 -0.03
C CYS A 417 21.26 12.16 -1.11
N LYS A 418 22.53 12.48 -0.87
CA LYS A 418 23.37 13.16 -1.86
C LYS A 418 23.83 12.24 -2.96
N THR A 419 24.08 10.98 -2.62
CA THR A 419 24.52 9.90 -3.52
C THR A 419 23.58 8.71 -3.36
N LEU A 420 23.65 7.76 -4.29
CA LEU A 420 22.91 6.48 -4.14
C LEU A 420 23.47 5.67 -2.97
N THR A 421 24.78 5.76 -2.72
CA THR A 421 25.43 5.05 -1.60
C THR A 421 24.87 5.45 -0.24
N ASP A 422 24.50 6.74 -0.04
CA ASP A 422 23.92 7.21 1.22
C ASP A 422 22.59 6.49 1.56
N MET A 423 21.89 5.94 0.57
CA MET A 423 20.66 5.19 0.76
C MET A 423 20.88 3.88 1.54
N LEU A 424 22.09 3.30 1.48
CA LEU A 424 22.40 2.05 2.16
C LEU A 424 22.35 2.17 3.69
N ASP A 425 22.48 3.40 4.21
CA ASP A 425 22.34 3.70 5.63
C ASP A 425 20.87 3.87 6.03
N VAL A 426 20.02 4.27 5.09
CA VAL A 426 18.57 4.40 5.26
C VAL A 426 17.88 3.04 5.13
N LEU A 427 18.31 2.22 4.17
CA LEU A 427 17.76 0.90 3.83
C LEU A 427 18.62 -0.22 4.45
N LYS A 428 18.50 -0.37 5.77
CA LYS A 428 19.25 -1.39 6.55
C LYS A 428 18.63 -2.77 6.49
#